data_f8cfa1cd62549323990a624ae47f5bf6
#
_entry.id   f8cfa1cd62549323990a624ae47f5bf6
#
_cell.length_a   1.000
_cell.length_b   1.000
_cell.length_c   1.000
_cell.angle_alpha   90.00
_cell.angle_beta   90.00
_cell.angle_gamma   90.00
#
_symmetry.space_group_name_H-M   'P 1'
#
loop_
_entity.id
_entity.type
_entity.pdbx_description
1 polymer ?
#
loop_
_entity_poly.entity_id
_entity_poly.type
_entity_poly.pdbx_seq_one_letter_code
_entity_poly.pdbx_strand_id
1 'polypeptide(L)'
;MPPKTLVVAGAGVVGLAVARAAACRGMEVLLVERNALVGQETSARNSEVVHAGIYYAKDSWKAKLCVKGRDQLYNFCEEFGVPYSKCGKLIVAHTHQSQQLQSILNRGLQNGVNDLKLLTQSEARAIEPLVDCDKAVFSPSTGIVDSHGLMLALQGDAETHGAMIARTTEVKGGRYDAMSKKFVIQAVQSDKEEEQEVECDYFVNATGMFAPNLLDKVVSTGVALPSALPLPTVLDQFAKGTYFKLSPNNRPFSHLVYPIPEVGGLGVHATVDLAGNIRFGPDVQWIDSIEYHPDPSKAETFAERIRAYWPEARTEMLEADYCGIRPKIAINGKSFEDFYIADKHTHGIPGLVHLCGIESPGLTASLAIADTVVGMLQDKE
;
A
#
# COMPACT_ATOMS: atom_id res chain seq x y z
N MET A 1 -13.03 -17.76 28.39
CA MET A 1 -12.00 -16.78 28.71
C MET A 1 -12.52 -15.44 28.23
N PRO A 2 -12.21 -14.32 28.88
CA PRO A 2 -12.56 -13.00 28.34
C PRO A 2 -11.93 -12.83 26.94
N PRO A 3 -12.53 -12.01 26.07
CA PRO A 3 -11.97 -11.72 24.77
C PRO A 3 -10.57 -11.10 24.92
N LYS A 4 -9.70 -11.36 23.96
CA LYS A 4 -8.37 -10.74 23.90
C LYS A 4 -8.48 -9.30 23.45
N THR A 5 -7.74 -8.43 24.09
CA THR A 5 -7.68 -7.00 23.75
C THR A 5 -6.54 -6.71 22.78
N LEU A 6 -6.81 -5.93 21.74
CA LEU A 6 -5.87 -5.53 20.71
C LEU A 6 -5.84 -4.00 20.56
N VAL A 7 -4.66 -3.41 20.63
CA VAL A 7 -4.45 -2.03 20.17
C VAL A 7 -3.77 -2.05 18.80
N VAL A 8 -4.35 -1.32 17.83
CA VAL A 8 -3.78 -1.09 16.50
C VAL A 8 -3.40 0.37 16.38
N ALA A 9 -2.15 0.67 16.11
CA ALA A 9 -1.68 2.03 15.86
C ALA A 9 -1.68 2.35 14.36
N GLY A 10 -2.41 3.40 13.96
CA GLY A 10 -2.56 3.89 12.59
C GLY A 10 -3.80 3.35 11.88
N ALA A 11 -4.70 4.26 11.48
CA ALA A 11 -5.94 3.97 10.74
C ALA A 11 -5.82 4.25 9.23
N GLY A 12 -4.68 3.88 8.62
CA GLY A 12 -4.58 3.67 7.19
C GLY A 12 -5.31 2.40 6.76
N VAL A 13 -5.39 2.12 5.46
CA VAL A 13 -6.10 0.95 4.91
C VAL A 13 -5.68 -0.37 5.56
N VAL A 14 -4.39 -0.52 5.89
CA VAL A 14 -3.86 -1.74 6.52
C VAL A 14 -4.32 -1.86 7.97
N GLY A 15 -4.21 -0.78 8.76
CA GLY A 15 -4.66 -0.79 10.17
C GLY A 15 -6.17 -0.99 10.28
N LEU A 16 -6.96 -0.38 9.39
CA LEU A 16 -8.42 -0.59 9.30
C LEU A 16 -8.76 -2.05 8.97
N ALA A 17 -8.06 -2.64 7.99
CA ALA A 17 -8.25 -4.05 7.62
C ALA A 17 -7.90 -4.99 8.80
N VAL A 18 -6.80 -4.72 9.54
CA VAL A 18 -6.41 -5.48 10.73
C VAL A 18 -7.45 -5.35 11.85
N ALA A 19 -7.89 -4.12 12.15
CA ALA A 19 -8.90 -3.87 13.17
C ALA A 19 -10.20 -4.61 12.85
N ARG A 20 -10.68 -4.53 11.60
CA ARG A 20 -11.82 -5.28 11.11
C ARG A 20 -11.63 -6.79 11.30
N ALA A 21 -10.54 -7.32 10.78
CA ALA A 21 -10.30 -8.78 10.82
C ALA A 21 -10.21 -9.32 12.26
N ALA A 22 -9.67 -8.55 13.19
CA ALA A 22 -9.59 -8.91 14.60
C ALA A 22 -10.96 -8.83 15.28
N ALA A 23 -11.72 -7.75 15.05
CA ALA A 23 -13.07 -7.57 15.61
C ALA A 23 -14.03 -8.66 15.13
N CYS A 24 -14.02 -8.99 13.84
CA CYS A 24 -14.79 -10.11 13.27
C CYS A 24 -14.44 -11.46 13.89
N ARG A 25 -13.26 -11.61 14.51
CA ARG A 25 -12.83 -12.83 15.24
C ARG A 25 -13.04 -12.72 16.75
N GLY A 26 -13.81 -11.72 17.20
CA GLY A 26 -14.23 -11.57 18.60
C GLY A 26 -13.16 -10.98 19.52
N MET A 27 -12.16 -10.29 19.01
CA MET A 27 -11.22 -9.50 19.83
C MET A 27 -11.86 -8.16 20.20
N GLU A 28 -11.53 -7.62 21.37
CA GLU A 28 -11.80 -6.23 21.73
C GLU A 28 -10.72 -5.35 21.10
N VAL A 29 -11.10 -4.49 20.14
CA VAL A 29 -10.14 -3.73 19.34
C VAL A 29 -10.25 -2.24 19.63
N LEU A 30 -9.11 -1.60 19.92
CA LEU A 30 -8.92 -0.15 19.91
C LEU A 30 -7.98 0.22 18.77
N LEU A 31 -8.49 0.91 17.74
CA LEU A 31 -7.71 1.49 16.67
C LEU A 31 -7.40 2.95 16.98
N VAL A 32 -6.14 3.32 17.02
CA VAL A 32 -5.67 4.66 17.39
C VAL A 32 -5.13 5.39 16.16
N GLU A 33 -5.64 6.58 15.86
CA GLU A 33 -5.27 7.41 14.73
C GLU A 33 -4.94 8.84 15.16
N ARG A 34 -3.78 9.34 14.78
CA ARG A 34 -3.33 10.70 15.11
C ARG A 34 -4.09 11.81 14.38
N ASN A 35 -4.57 11.51 13.18
CA ASN A 35 -5.30 12.47 12.35
C ASN A 35 -6.80 12.50 12.72
N ALA A 36 -7.48 13.57 12.29
CA ALA A 36 -8.92 13.74 12.51
C ALA A 36 -9.78 12.75 11.70
N LEU A 37 -9.26 12.26 10.57
CA LEU A 37 -9.93 11.30 9.71
C LEU A 37 -9.01 10.09 9.46
N VAL A 38 -9.60 8.97 9.14
CA VAL A 38 -8.86 7.76 8.73
C VAL A 38 -8.20 7.96 7.35
N GLY A 39 -7.07 7.29 7.12
CA GLY A 39 -6.45 7.19 5.81
C GLY A 39 -5.78 8.44 5.25
N GLN A 40 -5.57 9.51 6.01
CA GLN A 40 -5.13 10.82 5.50
C GLN A 40 -3.69 10.87 4.96
N GLU A 41 -2.87 9.87 5.23
CA GLU A 41 -1.48 9.80 4.77
C GLU A 41 -1.35 8.99 3.46
N THR A 42 -0.46 8.01 3.41
CA THR A 42 -0.18 7.17 2.22
C THR A 42 -1.43 6.54 1.61
N SER A 43 -2.41 6.16 2.44
CA SER A 43 -3.64 5.48 2.00
C SER A 43 -4.58 6.35 1.16
N ALA A 44 -4.55 7.68 1.31
CA ALA A 44 -5.32 8.62 0.48
C ALA A 44 -4.52 9.16 -0.73
N ARG A 45 -3.24 8.75 -0.88
CA ARG A 45 -2.30 9.36 -1.84
C ARG A 45 -1.65 8.30 -2.70
N ASN A 46 -2.45 7.54 -3.42
CA ASN A 46 -2.04 6.41 -4.25
C ASN A 46 -2.76 6.42 -5.60
N SER A 47 -2.48 5.44 -6.45
CA SER A 47 -3.06 5.33 -7.79
C SER A 47 -4.40 4.58 -7.81
N GLU A 48 -4.92 4.13 -6.68
CA GLU A 48 -6.17 3.36 -6.54
C GLU A 48 -6.21 2.04 -7.35
N VAL A 49 -5.03 1.56 -7.74
CA VAL A 49 -4.90 0.35 -8.58
C VAL A 49 -4.99 -0.91 -7.73
N VAL A 50 -5.87 -1.81 -8.14
CA VAL A 50 -5.91 -3.20 -7.68
C VAL A 50 -4.93 -4.00 -8.53
N HIS A 51 -3.74 -4.23 -7.99
CA HIS A 51 -2.66 -4.91 -8.69
C HIS A 51 -2.89 -6.41 -8.81
N ALA A 52 -2.50 -7.01 -9.94
CA ALA A 52 -2.59 -8.46 -10.12
C ALA A 52 -1.48 -9.27 -9.44
N GLY A 53 -0.32 -8.66 -9.10
CA GLY A 53 0.81 -9.38 -8.49
C GLY A 53 1.97 -9.70 -9.45
N ILE A 54 2.09 -8.98 -10.58
CA ILE A 54 2.95 -9.33 -11.71
C ILE A 54 4.45 -9.10 -11.46
N TYR A 55 4.80 -7.99 -10.78
CA TYR A 55 6.17 -7.45 -10.76
C TYR A 55 7.04 -7.96 -9.61
N TYR A 56 6.46 -8.58 -8.59
CA TYR A 56 7.14 -8.86 -7.33
C TYR A 56 8.02 -10.11 -7.41
N ALA A 57 9.08 -10.13 -6.62
CA ALA A 57 9.95 -11.30 -6.52
C ALA A 57 9.13 -12.53 -6.07
N LYS A 58 9.42 -13.68 -6.69
CA LYS A 58 8.77 -14.93 -6.30
C LYS A 58 8.96 -15.18 -4.79
N ASP A 59 7.93 -15.69 -4.16
CA ASP A 59 7.88 -16.02 -2.72
C ASP A 59 7.97 -14.83 -1.76
N SER A 60 8.11 -13.58 -2.24
CA SER A 60 8.03 -12.38 -1.41
C SER A 60 6.64 -12.21 -0.78
N TRP A 61 6.57 -11.46 0.31
CA TRP A 61 5.30 -11.06 0.90
C TRP A 61 4.44 -10.26 -0.08
N LYS A 62 5.05 -9.33 -0.84
CA LYS A 62 4.36 -8.58 -1.90
C LYS A 62 3.70 -9.49 -2.92
N ALA A 63 4.39 -10.54 -3.40
CA ALA A 63 3.83 -11.47 -4.37
C ALA A 63 2.65 -12.26 -3.79
N LYS A 64 2.85 -12.91 -2.65
CA LYS A 64 1.84 -13.76 -2.00
C LYS A 64 0.59 -12.98 -1.59
N LEU A 65 0.80 -11.86 -0.90
CA LEU A 65 -0.31 -11.09 -0.33
C LEU A 65 -1.03 -10.22 -1.38
N CYS A 66 -0.36 -9.83 -2.48
CA CYS A 66 -1.03 -9.13 -3.56
C CYS A 66 -2.00 -10.03 -4.32
N VAL A 67 -1.59 -11.22 -4.71
CA VAL A 67 -2.45 -12.16 -5.46
C VAL A 67 -3.66 -12.56 -4.61
N LYS A 68 -3.43 -12.95 -3.35
CA LYS A 68 -4.52 -13.30 -2.42
C LYS A 68 -5.42 -12.09 -2.13
N GLY A 69 -4.81 -10.94 -1.83
CA GLY A 69 -5.52 -9.71 -1.45
C GLY A 69 -6.35 -9.12 -2.58
N ARG A 70 -5.90 -9.25 -3.85
CA ARG A 70 -6.69 -8.85 -5.02
C ARG A 70 -8.07 -9.50 -5.04
N ASP A 71 -8.11 -10.80 -4.89
CA ASP A 71 -9.37 -11.55 -4.95
C ASP A 71 -10.26 -11.23 -3.73
N GLN A 72 -9.66 -11.14 -2.55
CA GLN A 72 -10.37 -10.70 -1.34
C GLN A 72 -10.92 -9.29 -1.46
N LEU A 73 -10.14 -8.35 -2.03
CA LEU A 73 -10.56 -6.96 -2.19
C LEU A 73 -11.75 -6.83 -3.11
N TYR A 74 -11.74 -7.51 -4.26
CA TYR A 74 -12.90 -7.48 -5.17
C TYR A 74 -14.16 -8.07 -4.51
N ASN A 75 -14.03 -9.20 -3.80
CA ASN A 75 -15.15 -9.79 -3.08
C ASN A 75 -15.67 -8.85 -1.98
N PHE A 76 -14.78 -8.21 -1.24
CA PHE A 76 -15.15 -7.22 -0.24
C PHE A 76 -15.88 -6.01 -0.86
N CYS A 77 -15.38 -5.49 -1.96
CA CYS A 77 -16.02 -4.38 -2.67
C CYS A 77 -17.44 -4.75 -3.14
N GLU A 78 -17.63 -5.96 -3.64
CA GLU A 78 -18.94 -6.45 -4.06
C GLU A 78 -19.89 -6.60 -2.87
N GLU A 79 -19.42 -7.17 -1.76
CA GLU A 79 -20.21 -7.39 -0.54
C GLU A 79 -20.64 -6.07 0.12
N PHE A 80 -19.73 -5.09 0.19
CA PHE A 80 -19.96 -3.82 0.90
C PHE A 80 -20.35 -2.65 -0.02
N GLY A 81 -20.57 -2.88 -1.32
CA GLY A 81 -20.97 -1.85 -2.26
C GLY A 81 -19.90 -0.79 -2.53
N VAL A 82 -18.62 -1.12 -2.37
CA VAL A 82 -17.51 -0.21 -2.69
C VAL A 82 -17.31 -0.16 -4.20
N PRO A 83 -17.31 1.03 -4.83
CA PRO A 83 -17.09 1.15 -6.27
C PRO A 83 -15.72 0.62 -6.69
N TYR A 84 -15.69 -0.21 -7.72
CA TYR A 84 -14.48 -0.73 -8.35
C TYR A 84 -14.69 -1.01 -9.83
N SER A 85 -13.62 -1.19 -10.59
CA SER A 85 -13.66 -1.63 -11.98
C SER A 85 -12.49 -2.56 -12.29
N LYS A 86 -12.78 -3.73 -12.87
CA LYS A 86 -11.77 -4.63 -13.44
C LYS A 86 -11.42 -4.17 -14.86
N CYS A 87 -10.96 -2.94 -14.99
CA CYS A 87 -10.68 -2.31 -16.28
C CYS A 87 -9.50 -2.95 -17.04
N GLY A 88 -8.69 -3.78 -16.39
CA GLY A 88 -7.50 -4.38 -17.02
C GLY A 88 -6.32 -3.43 -17.15
N LYS A 89 -5.16 -4.01 -17.50
CA LYS A 89 -3.90 -3.27 -17.69
C LYS A 89 -3.10 -3.81 -18.86
N LEU A 90 -2.61 -2.91 -19.71
CA LEU A 90 -1.59 -3.18 -20.72
C LEU A 90 -0.21 -2.82 -20.17
N ILE A 91 0.72 -3.77 -20.21
CA ILE A 91 2.15 -3.53 -20.00
C ILE A 91 2.78 -3.49 -21.39
N VAL A 92 3.20 -2.31 -21.82
CA VAL A 92 3.59 -2.05 -23.21
C VAL A 92 5.10 -2.00 -23.37
N ALA A 93 5.59 -2.49 -24.49
CA ALA A 93 7.02 -2.59 -24.80
C ALA A 93 7.32 -2.34 -26.27
N HIS A 94 8.44 -1.69 -26.53
CA HIS A 94 9.04 -1.67 -27.87
C HIS A 94 9.95 -2.88 -28.11
N THR A 95 10.34 -3.12 -29.35
CA THR A 95 11.08 -4.31 -29.78
C THR A 95 12.34 -4.56 -28.94
N HIS A 96 13.09 -3.50 -28.62
CA HIS A 96 14.31 -3.58 -27.79
C HIS A 96 14.04 -3.98 -26.33
N GLN A 97 12.79 -3.90 -25.86
CA GLN A 97 12.35 -4.26 -24.49
C GLN A 97 11.69 -5.65 -24.44
N SER A 98 11.64 -6.39 -25.56
CA SER A 98 10.89 -7.67 -25.63
C SER A 98 11.33 -8.71 -24.60
N GLN A 99 12.63 -8.76 -24.26
CA GLN A 99 13.14 -9.67 -23.24
C GLN A 99 12.67 -9.29 -21.83
N GLN A 100 12.59 -7.99 -21.52
CA GLN A 100 12.08 -7.50 -20.25
C GLN A 100 10.58 -7.80 -20.11
N LEU A 101 9.81 -7.58 -21.18
CA LEU A 101 8.40 -7.91 -21.22
C LEU A 101 8.15 -9.41 -20.96
N GLN A 102 8.94 -10.28 -21.61
CA GLN A 102 8.84 -11.73 -21.39
C GLN A 102 9.19 -12.11 -19.94
N SER A 103 10.20 -11.45 -19.35
CA SER A 103 10.57 -11.66 -17.95
C SER A 103 9.47 -11.26 -16.99
N ILE A 104 8.75 -10.15 -17.27
CA ILE A 104 7.59 -9.69 -16.49
C ILE A 104 6.45 -10.71 -16.60
N LEU A 105 6.13 -11.18 -17.82
CA LEU A 105 5.10 -12.21 -18.04
C LEU A 105 5.42 -13.48 -17.23
N ASN A 106 6.64 -14.00 -17.37
CA ASN A 106 7.06 -15.22 -16.67
C ASN A 106 6.98 -15.06 -15.16
N ARG A 107 7.37 -13.90 -14.61
CA ARG A 107 7.29 -13.59 -13.18
C ARG A 107 5.84 -13.57 -12.71
N GLY A 108 4.95 -12.92 -13.46
CA GLY A 108 3.52 -12.90 -13.16
C GLY A 108 2.92 -14.31 -13.09
N LEU A 109 3.23 -15.17 -14.08
CA LEU A 109 2.81 -16.56 -14.09
C LEU A 109 3.35 -17.35 -12.88
N GLN A 110 4.63 -17.15 -12.53
CA GLN A 110 5.24 -17.78 -11.35
C GLN A 110 4.61 -17.33 -10.03
N ASN A 111 4.05 -16.12 -9.98
CA ASN A 111 3.33 -15.60 -8.82
C ASN A 111 1.86 -16.05 -8.77
N GLY A 112 1.38 -16.83 -9.76
CA GLY A 112 0.01 -17.32 -9.81
C GLY A 112 -0.97 -16.41 -10.54
N VAL A 113 -0.49 -15.43 -11.33
CA VAL A 113 -1.34 -14.59 -12.18
C VAL A 113 -1.53 -15.29 -13.53
N ASN A 114 -2.51 -16.21 -13.61
CA ASN A 114 -2.63 -17.15 -14.72
C ASN A 114 -3.42 -16.63 -15.93
N ASP A 115 -3.99 -15.43 -15.84
CA ASP A 115 -4.84 -14.80 -16.87
C ASP A 115 -4.09 -13.83 -17.79
N LEU A 116 -2.76 -13.74 -17.64
CA LEU A 116 -1.92 -12.86 -18.45
C LEU A 116 -1.87 -13.32 -19.91
N LYS A 117 -1.95 -12.34 -20.84
CA LYS A 117 -1.90 -12.59 -22.29
C LYS A 117 -0.79 -11.77 -22.92
N LEU A 118 0.09 -12.44 -23.67
CA LEU A 118 1.04 -11.75 -24.54
C LEU A 118 0.31 -11.33 -25.81
N LEU A 119 0.42 -10.07 -26.16
CA LEU A 119 -0.25 -9.48 -27.33
C LEU A 119 0.75 -8.97 -28.36
N THR A 120 0.39 -9.10 -29.61
CA THR A 120 1.01 -8.40 -30.75
C THR A 120 0.59 -6.92 -30.74
N GLN A 121 1.28 -6.09 -31.54
CA GLN A 121 0.92 -4.69 -31.73
C GLN A 121 -0.55 -4.51 -32.15
N SER A 122 -1.01 -5.32 -33.13
CA SER A 122 -2.39 -5.22 -33.64
C SER A 122 -3.44 -5.57 -32.57
N GLU A 123 -3.16 -6.58 -31.74
CA GLU A 123 -4.04 -6.96 -30.63
C GLU A 123 -4.05 -5.90 -29.52
N ALA A 124 -2.90 -5.31 -29.19
CA ALA A 124 -2.80 -4.22 -28.22
C ALA A 124 -3.58 -2.99 -28.70
N ARG A 125 -3.45 -2.62 -29.99
CA ARG A 125 -4.19 -1.51 -30.60
C ARG A 125 -5.68 -1.77 -30.75
N ALA A 126 -6.09 -3.02 -30.83
CA ALA A 126 -7.52 -3.37 -30.82
C ALA A 126 -8.15 -3.09 -29.44
N ILE A 127 -7.35 -3.16 -28.35
CA ILE A 127 -7.78 -2.84 -26.98
C ILE A 127 -7.68 -1.31 -26.72
N GLU A 128 -6.52 -0.72 -27.06
CA GLU A 128 -6.21 0.71 -26.88
C GLU A 128 -5.66 1.29 -28.19
N PRO A 129 -6.52 1.89 -29.04
CA PRO A 129 -6.14 2.34 -30.38
C PRO A 129 -5.00 3.37 -30.44
N LEU A 130 -4.85 4.18 -29.39
CA LEU A 130 -3.86 5.26 -29.31
C LEU A 130 -2.53 4.81 -28.69
N VAL A 131 -2.43 3.53 -28.25
CA VAL A 131 -1.17 3.04 -27.65
C VAL A 131 -0.13 2.81 -28.74
N ASP A 132 1.06 3.28 -28.49
CA ASP A 132 2.25 2.97 -29.31
C ASP A 132 3.14 1.95 -28.61
N CYS A 133 3.19 0.76 -29.20
CA CYS A 133 4.02 -0.36 -28.72
C CYS A 133 4.18 -1.40 -29.82
N ASP A 134 5.20 -2.24 -29.73
CA ASP A 134 5.39 -3.39 -30.63
C ASP A 134 4.75 -4.67 -30.05
N LYS A 135 4.74 -4.79 -28.73
CA LYS A 135 4.14 -5.89 -27.97
C LYS A 135 3.57 -5.40 -26.66
N ALA A 136 2.65 -6.15 -26.11
CA ALA A 136 2.14 -5.89 -24.75
C ALA A 136 1.86 -7.18 -23.98
N VAL A 137 1.79 -7.08 -22.64
CA VAL A 137 1.15 -8.07 -21.78
C VAL A 137 -0.13 -7.47 -21.26
N PHE A 138 -1.25 -8.13 -21.50
CA PHE A 138 -2.55 -7.75 -20.96
C PHE A 138 -2.83 -8.52 -19.67
N SER A 139 -3.25 -7.80 -18.63
CA SER A 139 -3.63 -8.31 -17.32
C SER A 139 -5.10 -8.00 -17.03
N PRO A 140 -6.02 -8.91 -17.33
CA PRO A 140 -7.47 -8.69 -17.13
C PRO A 140 -7.86 -8.50 -15.67
N SER A 141 -7.18 -9.15 -14.73
CA SER A 141 -7.49 -9.10 -13.30
C SER A 141 -7.00 -7.84 -12.60
N THR A 142 -6.21 -7.01 -13.25
CA THR A 142 -5.85 -5.67 -12.74
C THR A 142 -7.06 -4.75 -12.86
N GLY A 143 -7.25 -3.86 -11.88
CA GLY A 143 -8.34 -2.89 -11.90
C GLY A 143 -8.08 -1.68 -11.03
N ILE A 144 -9.15 -1.00 -10.68
CA ILE A 144 -9.15 0.18 -9.81
C ILE A 144 -10.27 0.08 -8.78
N VAL A 145 -10.11 0.77 -7.66
CA VAL A 145 -11.08 0.81 -6.56
C VAL A 145 -11.20 2.22 -6.00
N ASP A 146 -12.37 2.60 -5.52
CA ASP A 146 -12.52 3.76 -4.64
C ASP A 146 -11.82 3.46 -3.30
N SER A 147 -10.60 3.94 -3.15
CA SER A 147 -9.78 3.70 -1.95
C SER A 147 -10.38 4.35 -0.70
N HIS A 148 -11.06 5.48 -0.85
CA HIS A 148 -11.74 6.15 0.25
C HIS A 148 -12.98 5.37 0.69
N GLY A 149 -13.84 4.98 -0.26
CA GLY A 149 -15.00 4.12 0.00
C GLY A 149 -14.59 2.79 0.63
N LEU A 150 -13.48 2.18 0.18
CA LEU A 150 -12.92 0.97 0.79
C LEU A 150 -12.57 1.18 2.27
N MET A 151 -11.89 2.27 2.61
CA MET A 151 -11.51 2.56 3.99
C MET A 151 -12.72 2.84 4.87
N LEU A 152 -13.74 3.55 4.36
CA LEU A 152 -14.99 3.78 5.09
C LEU A 152 -15.77 2.48 5.34
N ALA A 153 -15.81 1.59 4.35
CA ALA A 153 -16.45 0.27 4.50
C ALA A 153 -15.71 -0.60 5.53
N LEU A 154 -14.37 -0.62 5.49
CA LEU A 154 -13.55 -1.32 6.49
C LEU A 154 -13.78 -0.77 7.90
N GLN A 155 -13.85 0.55 8.04
CA GLN A 155 -14.16 1.22 9.30
C GLN A 155 -15.53 0.82 9.81
N GLY A 156 -16.56 0.98 8.99
CA GLY A 156 -17.96 0.71 9.39
C GLY A 156 -18.17 -0.75 9.79
N ASP A 157 -17.55 -1.70 9.07
CA ASP A 157 -17.65 -3.11 9.41
C ASP A 157 -16.87 -3.45 10.70
N ALA A 158 -15.70 -2.83 10.92
CA ALA A 158 -14.96 -2.97 12.17
C ALA A 158 -15.78 -2.46 13.38
N GLU A 159 -16.38 -1.28 13.26
CA GLU A 159 -17.25 -0.67 14.31
C GLU A 159 -18.51 -1.52 14.55
N THR A 160 -19.12 -2.08 13.51
CA THR A 160 -20.27 -3.00 13.61
C THR A 160 -19.93 -4.24 14.42
N HIS A 161 -18.67 -4.70 14.35
CA HIS A 161 -18.16 -5.82 15.15
C HIS A 161 -17.53 -5.41 16.48
N GLY A 162 -17.74 -4.16 16.92
CA GLY A 162 -17.37 -3.67 18.25
C GLY A 162 -15.99 -3.04 18.36
N ALA A 163 -15.27 -2.80 17.24
CA ALA A 163 -14.04 -2.04 17.30
C ALA A 163 -14.30 -0.57 17.68
N MET A 164 -13.45 -0.02 18.53
CA MET A 164 -13.44 1.40 18.87
C MET A 164 -12.34 2.11 18.10
N ILE A 165 -12.59 3.33 17.61
CA ILE A 165 -11.62 4.13 16.86
C ILE A 165 -11.38 5.46 17.57
N ALA A 166 -10.19 5.63 18.15
CA ALA A 166 -9.74 6.87 18.77
C ALA A 166 -8.98 7.71 17.74
N ARG A 167 -9.64 8.74 17.21
CA ARG A 167 -9.04 9.73 16.28
C ARG A 167 -8.44 10.89 17.06
N THR A 168 -7.62 11.72 16.38
CA THR A 168 -6.86 12.82 17.02
C THR A 168 -6.03 12.35 18.22
N THR A 169 -5.62 11.06 18.18
CA THR A 169 -4.90 10.41 19.27
C THR A 169 -3.65 9.73 18.69
N GLU A 170 -2.50 10.10 19.18
CA GLU A 170 -1.20 9.56 18.72
C GLU A 170 -0.62 8.57 19.71
N VAL A 171 -0.24 7.39 19.26
CA VAL A 171 0.56 6.46 20.04
C VAL A 171 2.00 6.98 20.10
N LYS A 172 2.46 7.34 21.30
CA LYS A 172 3.79 7.90 21.53
C LYS A 172 4.86 6.85 21.84
N GLY A 173 4.44 5.72 22.39
CA GLY A 173 5.31 4.62 22.79
C GLY A 173 4.54 3.57 23.57
N GLY A 174 5.27 2.81 24.36
CA GLY A 174 4.70 1.78 25.24
C GLY A 174 5.77 0.87 25.82
N ARG A 175 5.35 -0.13 26.56
CA ARG A 175 6.21 -1.16 27.11
C ARG A 175 5.53 -2.52 27.08
N TYR A 176 6.29 -3.57 26.95
CA TYR A 176 5.85 -4.95 27.13
C TYR A 176 6.24 -5.43 28.53
N ASP A 177 5.28 -5.87 29.32
CA ASP A 177 5.53 -6.50 30.60
C ASP A 177 5.58 -8.03 30.44
N ALA A 178 6.77 -8.58 30.56
CA ALA A 178 7.01 -10.00 30.40
C ALA A 178 6.35 -10.87 31.51
N MET A 179 6.04 -10.30 32.68
CA MET A 179 5.39 -11.03 33.78
C MET A 179 3.90 -11.19 33.53
N SER A 180 3.19 -10.11 33.17
CA SER A 180 1.78 -10.12 32.82
C SER A 180 1.53 -10.59 31.37
N LYS A 181 2.56 -10.58 30.54
CA LYS A 181 2.48 -10.82 29.08
C LYS A 181 1.55 -9.82 28.39
N LYS A 182 1.56 -8.57 28.81
CA LYS A 182 0.72 -7.50 28.28
C LYS A 182 1.54 -6.30 27.83
N PHE A 183 0.94 -5.52 26.95
CA PHE A 183 1.44 -4.20 26.56
C PHE A 183 0.76 -3.13 27.38
N VAL A 184 1.49 -2.07 27.70
CA VAL A 184 0.95 -0.79 28.17
C VAL A 184 1.34 0.24 27.12
N ILE A 185 0.36 0.71 26.37
CA ILE A 185 0.53 1.64 25.25
C ILE A 185 0.23 3.05 25.72
N GLN A 186 1.17 3.97 25.45
CA GLN A 186 1.04 5.38 25.75
C GLN A 186 0.48 6.11 24.55
N ALA A 187 -0.66 6.76 24.72
CA ALA A 187 -1.33 7.53 23.69
C ALA A 187 -1.64 8.95 24.21
N VAL A 188 -1.54 9.93 23.32
CA VAL A 188 -1.80 11.35 23.62
C VAL A 188 -2.88 11.86 22.70
N GLN A 189 -3.94 12.41 23.29
CA GLN A 189 -4.99 13.10 22.55
C GLN A 189 -4.53 14.52 22.23
N SER A 190 -4.44 14.85 20.95
CA SER A 190 -3.76 16.06 20.45
C SER A 190 -4.40 17.38 20.87
N ASP A 191 -5.72 17.39 21.17
CA ASP A 191 -6.46 18.58 21.58
C ASP A 191 -6.45 18.84 23.10
N LYS A 192 -6.06 17.84 23.90
CA LYS A 192 -6.06 17.92 25.36
C LYS A 192 -4.68 17.80 26.00
N GLU A 193 -3.67 17.38 25.23
CA GLU A 193 -2.33 17.04 25.72
C GLU A 193 -2.35 16.02 26.88
N GLU A 194 -3.47 15.29 27.04
CA GLU A 194 -3.61 14.25 28.05
C GLU A 194 -2.95 12.97 27.60
N GLU A 195 -2.00 12.51 28.37
CA GLU A 195 -1.37 11.20 28.20
C GLU A 195 -2.25 10.14 28.87
N GLN A 196 -2.56 9.08 28.13
CA GLN A 196 -3.34 7.93 28.60
C GLN A 196 -2.53 6.65 28.38
N GLU A 197 -2.61 5.75 29.36
CA GLU A 197 -2.07 4.40 29.22
C GLU A 197 -3.21 3.41 28.96
N VAL A 198 -3.02 2.55 27.95
CA VAL A 198 -3.98 1.50 27.59
C VAL A 198 -3.27 0.15 27.71
N GLU A 199 -3.78 -0.73 28.58
CA GLU A 199 -3.31 -2.09 28.70
C GLU A 199 -3.98 -2.99 27.65
N CYS A 200 -3.21 -3.85 26.97
CA CYS A 200 -3.73 -4.79 25.98
C CYS A 200 -2.90 -6.09 25.90
N ASP A 201 -3.54 -7.16 25.41
CA ASP A 201 -2.88 -8.45 25.16
C ASP A 201 -2.01 -8.40 23.91
N TYR A 202 -2.45 -7.66 22.88
CA TYR A 202 -1.83 -7.59 21.57
C TYR A 202 -1.63 -6.16 21.13
N PHE A 203 -0.52 -5.92 20.41
CA PHE A 203 -0.24 -4.63 19.81
C PHE A 203 0.18 -4.79 18.34
N VAL A 204 -0.46 -4.03 17.43
CA VAL A 204 -0.10 -3.97 16.01
C VAL A 204 0.34 -2.56 15.64
N ASN A 205 1.56 -2.45 15.16
CA ASN A 205 2.09 -1.21 14.61
C ASN A 205 1.84 -1.15 13.09
N ALA A 206 0.86 -0.35 12.66
CA ALA A 206 0.48 -0.10 11.27
C ALA A 206 0.61 1.39 10.90
N THR A 207 1.56 2.12 11.50
CA THR A 207 1.71 3.58 11.37
C THR A 207 2.45 4.02 10.09
N GLY A 208 2.61 3.14 9.11
CA GLY A 208 3.14 3.46 7.78
C GLY A 208 4.56 4.03 7.83
N MET A 209 4.76 5.26 7.38
CA MET A 209 6.06 5.94 7.37
C MET A 209 6.69 6.11 8.77
N PHE A 210 5.87 6.10 9.82
CA PHE A 210 6.30 6.30 11.21
C PHE A 210 6.51 4.98 11.97
N ALA A 211 6.25 3.85 11.32
CA ALA A 211 6.31 2.55 11.96
C ALA A 211 7.69 2.19 12.52
N PRO A 212 8.82 2.45 11.85
CA PRO A 212 10.13 2.17 12.42
C PRO A 212 10.39 2.94 13.75
N ASN A 213 10.06 4.23 13.77
CA ASN A 213 10.27 5.08 14.95
C ASN A 213 9.39 4.69 16.15
N LEU A 214 8.21 4.16 15.91
CA LEU A 214 7.34 3.70 16.98
C LEU A 214 7.82 2.37 17.57
N LEU A 215 8.36 1.48 16.74
CA LEU A 215 8.90 0.21 17.23
C LEU A 215 9.96 0.42 18.29
N ASP A 216 10.93 1.29 18.03
CA ASP A 216 12.01 1.61 18.98
C ASP A 216 11.46 2.08 20.33
N LYS A 217 10.38 2.89 20.31
CA LYS A 217 9.75 3.42 21.52
C LYS A 217 8.93 2.38 22.30
N VAL A 218 8.45 1.34 21.67
CA VAL A 218 7.70 0.25 22.31
C VAL A 218 8.65 -0.83 22.83
N VAL A 219 9.74 -1.08 22.13
CA VAL A 219 10.67 -2.19 22.43
C VAL A 219 11.78 -1.78 23.41
N SER A 220 12.21 -0.52 23.38
CA SER A 220 13.35 -0.03 24.21
C SER A 220 13.13 -0.09 25.73
N THR A 221 11.92 -0.41 26.17
CA THR A 221 11.51 -0.29 27.58
C THR A 221 11.55 -1.61 28.38
N GLY A 222 12.39 -2.58 28.00
CA GLY A 222 12.64 -3.72 28.91
C GLY A 222 12.72 -5.11 28.32
N VAL A 223 12.58 -5.26 27.01
CA VAL A 223 12.81 -6.54 26.33
C VAL A 223 14.10 -6.45 25.52
N ALA A 224 15.09 -7.27 25.88
CA ALA A 224 16.29 -7.40 25.05
C ALA A 224 15.86 -8.08 23.73
N LEU A 225 15.81 -7.29 22.65
CA LEU A 225 15.71 -7.88 21.31
C LEU A 225 16.90 -8.79 21.06
N PRO A 226 16.74 -9.88 20.31
CA PRO A 226 17.88 -10.67 19.87
C PRO A 226 18.90 -9.72 19.21
N SER A 227 20.12 -9.68 19.73
CA SER A 227 21.20 -8.75 19.30
C SER A 227 21.59 -8.88 17.83
N ALA A 228 21.04 -9.87 17.12
CA ALA A 228 21.28 -10.15 15.71
C ALA A 228 20.13 -9.70 14.78
N LEU A 229 19.06 -9.08 15.31
CA LEU A 229 17.91 -8.72 14.46
C LEU A 229 18.09 -7.32 13.88
N PRO A 230 18.28 -7.19 12.56
CA PRO A 230 18.29 -5.88 11.94
C PRO A 230 16.87 -5.31 11.91
N LEU A 231 16.61 -4.34 12.81
CA LEU A 231 15.35 -3.61 12.78
C LEU A 231 15.28 -2.69 11.56
N PRO A 232 14.08 -2.52 10.98
CA PRO A 232 13.89 -1.56 9.92
C PRO A 232 14.07 -0.12 10.46
N THR A 233 14.74 0.70 9.70
CA THR A 233 14.89 2.14 9.95
C THR A 233 14.22 2.94 8.85
N VAL A 234 13.87 4.20 9.12
CA VAL A 234 13.52 5.14 8.04
C VAL A 234 14.76 5.41 7.19
N LEU A 235 14.56 5.65 5.90
CA LEU A 235 15.60 6.17 5.03
C LEU A 235 15.88 7.64 5.38
N ASP A 236 17.07 8.12 5.08
CA ASP A 236 17.46 9.51 5.28
C ASP A 236 16.60 10.48 4.47
N GLN A 237 15.99 10.00 3.38
CA GLN A 237 15.12 10.75 2.50
C GLN A 237 13.79 10.02 2.24
N PHE A 238 12.76 10.78 1.92
CA PHE A 238 11.42 10.28 1.60
C PHE A 238 11.23 10.15 0.09
N ALA A 239 10.64 9.04 -0.36
CA ALA A 239 10.35 8.78 -1.77
C ALA A 239 8.99 9.39 -2.16
N LYS A 240 8.99 10.66 -2.54
CA LYS A 240 7.80 11.36 -3.05
C LYS A 240 7.47 10.93 -4.47
N GLY A 241 6.20 10.76 -4.77
CA GLY A 241 5.66 10.51 -6.10
C GLY A 241 4.63 11.56 -6.47
N THR A 242 4.84 12.25 -7.59
CA THR A 242 3.93 13.27 -8.13
C THR A 242 3.03 12.68 -9.19
N TYR A 243 1.79 13.12 -9.22
CA TYR A 243 0.81 12.77 -10.25
C TYR A 243 0.38 14.00 -11.04
N PHE A 244 0.14 13.78 -12.32
CA PHE A 244 -0.46 14.76 -13.23
C PHE A 244 -1.77 14.21 -13.75
N LYS A 245 -2.81 15.01 -13.76
CA LYS A 245 -4.07 14.70 -14.43
C LYS A 245 -4.05 15.23 -15.86
N LEU A 246 -4.77 14.53 -16.74
CA LEU A 246 -5.02 14.99 -18.09
C LEU A 246 -6.15 16.01 -18.10
N SER A 247 -6.04 17.03 -18.94
CA SER A 247 -7.11 18.03 -19.11
C SER A 247 -8.45 17.36 -19.40
N PRO A 248 -9.57 17.87 -18.87
CA PRO A 248 -10.90 17.33 -19.09
C PRO A 248 -11.20 17.19 -20.60
N ASN A 249 -11.98 16.16 -20.96
CA ASN A 249 -12.36 15.77 -22.33
C ASN A 249 -11.30 15.01 -23.14
N ASN A 250 -10.11 14.79 -22.64
CA ASN A 250 -9.12 13.88 -23.23
C ASN A 250 -9.18 12.52 -22.53
N ARG A 251 -9.59 11.49 -23.24
CA ARG A 251 -9.66 10.11 -22.72
C ARG A 251 -8.98 9.16 -23.70
N PRO A 252 -7.63 9.22 -23.78
CA PRO A 252 -6.88 8.40 -24.73
C PRO A 252 -6.96 6.91 -24.42
N PHE A 253 -7.26 6.53 -23.17
CA PHE A 253 -7.25 5.16 -22.69
C PHE A 253 -8.51 4.84 -21.89
N SER A 254 -8.92 3.59 -21.96
CA SER A 254 -9.99 2.97 -21.15
C SER A 254 -9.43 1.94 -20.17
N HIS A 255 -8.19 1.51 -20.35
CA HIS A 255 -7.44 0.58 -19.52
C HIS A 255 -6.22 1.28 -18.91
N LEU A 256 -5.63 0.67 -17.91
CA LEU A 256 -4.34 1.11 -17.39
C LEU A 256 -3.24 0.81 -18.42
N VAL A 257 -2.36 1.77 -18.69
CA VAL A 257 -1.23 1.60 -19.62
C VAL A 257 0.08 1.88 -18.90
N TYR A 258 0.91 0.85 -18.79
CA TYR A 258 2.17 0.89 -18.07
C TYR A 258 3.32 0.59 -19.02
N PRO A 259 4.28 1.50 -19.22
CA PRO A 259 5.50 1.16 -19.94
C PRO A 259 6.34 0.15 -19.14
N ILE A 260 7.29 -0.49 -19.80
CA ILE A 260 8.32 -1.28 -19.12
C ILE A 260 9.07 -0.40 -18.11
N PRO A 261 9.30 -0.88 -16.87
CA PRO A 261 10.10 -0.15 -15.90
C PRO A 261 11.51 0.15 -16.44
N GLU A 262 11.91 1.42 -16.36
CA GLU A 262 13.26 1.85 -16.73
C GLU A 262 14.23 1.68 -15.56
N VAL A 263 15.54 1.67 -15.87
CA VAL A 263 16.58 1.65 -14.83
C VAL A 263 16.50 2.96 -14.04
N GLY A 264 16.18 2.85 -12.74
CA GLY A 264 16.03 4.01 -11.84
C GLY A 264 14.63 4.57 -11.66
N GLY A 265 13.59 3.96 -12.28
CA GLY A 265 12.20 4.38 -12.09
C GLY A 265 11.18 3.39 -12.66
N LEU A 266 9.92 3.50 -12.22
CA LEU A 266 8.81 2.66 -12.71
C LEU A 266 8.24 3.12 -14.07
N GLY A 267 8.80 4.19 -14.68
CA GLY A 267 8.16 4.90 -15.78
C GLY A 267 6.95 5.72 -15.30
N VAL A 268 6.36 6.51 -16.19
CA VAL A 268 5.13 7.26 -15.91
C VAL A 268 3.95 6.43 -16.39
N HIS A 269 3.15 5.92 -15.46
CA HIS A 269 1.99 5.09 -15.74
C HIS A 269 0.78 5.95 -16.13
N ALA A 270 -0.06 5.47 -17.05
CA ALA A 270 -1.41 6.00 -17.26
C ALA A 270 -2.40 5.18 -16.43
N THR A 271 -3.15 5.86 -15.56
CA THR A 271 -4.18 5.28 -14.70
C THR A 271 -5.52 5.91 -15.04
N VAL A 272 -6.56 5.09 -15.18
CA VAL A 272 -7.95 5.52 -15.35
C VAL A 272 -8.61 5.53 -13.99
N ASP A 273 -9.38 6.56 -13.65
CA ASP A 273 -10.23 6.56 -12.47
C ASP A 273 -11.65 6.02 -12.78
N LEU A 274 -12.48 5.85 -11.76
CA LEU A 274 -13.85 5.33 -11.91
C LEU A 274 -14.78 6.25 -12.75
N ALA A 275 -14.42 7.52 -12.92
CA ALA A 275 -15.13 8.46 -13.79
C ALA A 275 -14.56 8.49 -15.22
N GLY A 276 -13.51 7.71 -15.51
CA GLY A 276 -12.82 7.65 -16.80
C GLY A 276 -11.84 8.79 -17.04
N ASN A 277 -11.43 9.53 -16.01
CA ASN A 277 -10.36 10.51 -16.13
C ASN A 277 -9.00 9.83 -16.09
N ILE A 278 -8.01 10.45 -16.74
CA ILE A 278 -6.65 9.90 -16.82
C ILE A 278 -5.72 10.66 -15.90
N ARG A 279 -4.94 9.90 -15.13
CA ARG A 279 -3.79 10.39 -14.37
C ARG A 279 -2.52 9.71 -14.82
N PHE A 280 -1.43 10.46 -14.78
CA PHE A 280 -0.10 10.00 -15.10
C PHE A 280 0.79 10.05 -13.87
N GLY A 281 1.57 9.00 -13.66
CA GLY A 281 2.48 8.93 -12.51
C GLY A 281 2.33 7.61 -11.71
N PRO A 282 2.93 7.56 -10.53
CA PRO A 282 3.80 8.60 -9.98
C PRO A 282 5.23 8.52 -10.50
N ASP A 283 5.95 9.65 -10.46
CA ASP A 283 7.41 9.66 -10.55
C ASP A 283 8.07 9.22 -9.22
N VAL A 284 9.37 9.39 -9.12
CA VAL A 284 10.14 9.25 -7.87
C VAL A 284 11.04 10.46 -7.70
N GLN A 285 10.87 11.15 -6.57
CA GLN A 285 11.75 12.23 -6.12
C GLN A 285 12.10 11.99 -4.66
N TRP A 286 13.39 12.03 -4.36
CA TRP A 286 13.87 11.97 -2.98
C TRP A 286 13.84 13.37 -2.37
N ILE A 287 13.24 13.50 -1.17
CA ILE A 287 13.06 14.75 -0.44
C ILE A 287 13.48 14.57 1.01
N ASP A 288 13.99 15.63 1.65
CA ASP A 288 14.53 15.57 3.01
C ASP A 288 13.45 15.71 4.09
N SER A 289 12.28 16.21 3.74
CA SER A 289 11.15 16.38 4.66
C SER A 289 9.82 16.02 4.00
N ILE A 290 8.86 15.59 4.82
CA ILE A 290 7.49 15.26 4.35
C ILE A 290 6.80 16.54 3.87
N GLU A 291 6.48 16.58 2.59
CA GLU A 291 5.69 17.65 2.00
C GLU A 291 4.86 17.10 0.81
N TYR A 292 3.67 17.67 0.59
CA TYR A 292 2.68 17.15 -0.36
C TYR A 292 2.32 18.17 -1.45
N HIS A 293 3.26 19.05 -1.82
CA HIS A 293 3.05 20.00 -2.91
C HIS A 293 3.53 19.40 -4.23
N PRO A 294 2.65 19.23 -5.24
CA PRO A 294 3.07 18.81 -6.56
C PRO A 294 3.89 19.93 -7.23
N ASP A 295 4.88 19.55 -8.03
CA ASP A 295 5.73 20.47 -8.77
C ASP A 295 5.25 20.57 -10.23
N PRO A 296 4.58 21.68 -10.65
CA PRO A 296 4.09 21.83 -12.01
C PRO A 296 5.20 21.90 -13.07
N SER A 297 6.42 22.28 -12.69
CA SER A 297 7.56 22.39 -13.62
C SER A 297 7.95 21.04 -14.24
N LYS A 298 7.54 19.92 -13.65
CA LYS A 298 7.79 18.56 -14.15
C LYS A 298 6.92 18.17 -15.35
N ALA A 299 5.94 18.97 -15.76
CA ALA A 299 4.98 18.64 -16.81
C ALA A 299 5.67 18.22 -18.12
N GLU A 300 6.75 18.92 -18.54
CA GLU A 300 7.50 18.54 -19.76
C GLU A 300 8.15 17.16 -19.62
N THR A 301 8.84 16.89 -18.50
CA THR A 301 9.46 15.57 -18.24
C THR A 301 8.41 14.45 -18.23
N PHE A 302 7.21 14.71 -17.70
CA PHE A 302 6.11 13.75 -17.76
C PHE A 302 5.66 13.52 -19.20
N ALA A 303 5.44 14.60 -19.97
CA ALA A 303 5.03 14.51 -21.37
C ALA A 303 6.04 13.71 -22.21
N GLU A 304 7.34 13.94 -22.03
CA GLU A 304 8.40 13.19 -22.71
C GLU A 304 8.29 11.69 -22.43
N ARG A 305 8.11 11.29 -21.18
CA ARG A 305 7.97 9.89 -20.79
C ARG A 305 6.66 9.25 -21.29
N ILE A 306 5.59 10.02 -21.33
CA ILE A 306 4.29 9.57 -21.82
C ILE A 306 4.33 9.35 -23.34
N ARG A 307 5.04 10.20 -24.10
CA ARG A 307 5.22 10.04 -25.57
C ARG A 307 5.82 8.69 -25.97
N ALA A 308 6.51 8.02 -25.07
CA ALA A 308 7.05 6.68 -25.33
C ALA A 308 5.95 5.62 -25.61
N TYR A 309 4.73 5.85 -25.16
CA TYR A 309 3.60 4.95 -25.42
C TYR A 309 2.33 5.65 -25.90
N TRP A 310 2.31 7.00 -25.85
CA TRP A 310 1.26 7.84 -26.41
C TRP A 310 1.90 9.08 -27.08
N PRO A 311 2.27 8.98 -28.37
CA PRO A 311 3.02 10.03 -29.08
C PRO A 311 2.33 11.40 -29.13
N GLU A 312 1.00 11.45 -29.02
CA GLU A 312 0.22 12.69 -29.07
C GLU A 312 0.25 13.47 -27.74
N ALA A 313 0.90 12.96 -26.69
CA ALA A 313 0.99 13.64 -25.41
C ALA A 313 1.73 14.98 -25.52
N ARG A 314 1.10 16.05 -25.01
CA ARG A 314 1.66 17.39 -24.98
C ARG A 314 1.66 17.95 -23.57
N THR A 315 2.65 18.78 -23.26
CA THR A 315 2.87 19.36 -21.94
C THR A 315 1.66 20.15 -21.45
N GLU A 316 1.06 20.95 -22.33
CA GLU A 316 -0.10 21.78 -22.03
C GLU A 316 -1.39 21.00 -21.73
N MET A 317 -1.40 19.67 -21.97
CA MET A 317 -2.50 18.80 -21.59
C MET A 317 -2.41 18.33 -20.12
N LEU A 318 -1.26 18.53 -19.48
CA LEU A 318 -0.95 18.00 -18.16
C LEU A 318 -1.08 19.08 -17.09
N GLU A 319 -1.83 18.78 -16.03
CA GLU A 319 -1.97 19.64 -14.86
C GLU A 319 -1.51 18.87 -13.63
N ALA A 320 -0.63 19.46 -12.82
CA ALA A 320 -0.18 18.85 -11.56
C ALA A 320 -1.38 18.61 -10.63
N ASP A 321 -1.49 17.39 -10.08
CA ASP A 321 -2.66 16.97 -9.30
C ASP A 321 -2.30 16.84 -7.82
N TYR A 322 -1.73 15.72 -7.40
CA TYR A 322 -1.33 15.48 -6.01
C TYR A 322 -0.01 14.72 -5.91
N CYS A 323 0.48 14.58 -4.68
CA CYS A 323 1.66 13.78 -4.35
C CYS A 323 1.34 12.76 -3.27
N GLY A 324 2.06 11.65 -3.31
CA GLY A 324 2.12 10.66 -2.24
C GLY A 324 3.57 10.43 -1.81
N ILE A 325 3.76 9.92 -0.60
CA ILE A 325 5.07 9.51 -0.09
C ILE A 325 5.01 8.01 0.20
N ARG A 326 5.99 7.28 -0.37
CA ARG A 326 6.10 5.83 -0.15
C ARG A 326 6.75 5.57 1.20
N PRO A 327 6.20 4.67 2.03
CA PRO A 327 6.77 4.31 3.32
C PRO A 327 7.97 3.35 3.17
N LYS A 328 9.00 3.80 2.43
CA LYS A 328 10.22 3.03 2.22
C LYS A 328 11.03 2.91 3.51
N ILE A 329 11.68 1.78 3.67
CA ILE A 329 12.52 1.47 4.83
C ILE A 329 13.90 0.97 4.39
N ALA A 330 14.84 1.05 5.32
CA ALA A 330 16.16 0.44 5.19
C ALA A 330 16.32 -0.68 6.22
N ILE A 331 17.10 -1.70 5.87
CA ILE A 331 17.62 -2.71 6.78
C ILE A 331 19.15 -2.75 6.60
N ASN A 332 19.88 -2.55 7.69
CA ASN A 332 21.34 -2.43 7.64
C ASN A 332 21.83 -1.37 6.63
N GLY A 333 21.16 -0.22 6.57
CA GLY A 333 21.49 0.90 5.69
C GLY A 333 21.21 0.67 4.21
N LYS A 334 20.52 -0.44 3.84
CA LYS A 334 20.13 -0.74 2.46
C LYS A 334 18.63 -0.69 2.31
N SER A 335 18.12 -0.12 1.20
CA SER A 335 16.70 -0.13 0.87
C SER A 335 16.17 -1.57 0.89
N PHE A 336 15.03 -1.76 1.55
CA PHE A 336 14.34 -3.04 1.63
C PHE A 336 13.09 -2.99 0.75
N GLU A 337 13.00 -3.90 -0.21
CA GLU A 337 12.02 -3.80 -1.31
C GLU A 337 10.77 -4.66 -1.11
N ASP A 338 10.70 -5.46 -0.05
CA ASP A 338 9.50 -6.27 0.28
C ASP A 338 8.70 -5.64 1.43
N PHE A 339 7.55 -6.20 1.78
CA PHE A 339 6.86 -5.90 3.02
C PHE A 339 7.63 -6.48 4.20
N TYR A 340 7.84 -5.68 5.22
CA TYR A 340 8.38 -6.14 6.49
C TYR A 340 7.22 -6.40 7.46
N ILE A 341 6.96 -7.68 7.69
CA ILE A 341 5.92 -8.17 8.60
C ILE A 341 6.64 -9.01 9.65
N ALA A 342 6.77 -8.49 10.85
CA ALA A 342 7.52 -9.12 11.93
C ALA A 342 6.61 -9.46 13.11
N ASP A 343 6.74 -10.67 13.60
CA ASP A 343 6.02 -11.22 14.74
C ASP A 343 7.00 -11.76 15.80
N LYS A 344 6.49 -12.52 16.78
CA LYS A 344 7.29 -13.14 17.85
C LYS A 344 8.45 -14.01 17.33
N HIS A 345 8.30 -14.62 16.17
CA HIS A 345 9.36 -15.45 15.58
C HIS A 345 10.51 -14.60 15.03
N THR A 346 10.21 -13.35 14.70
CA THR A 346 11.17 -12.39 14.20
C THR A 346 11.84 -11.62 15.34
N HIS A 347 11.09 -11.04 16.27
CA HIS A 347 11.62 -10.13 17.32
C HIS A 347 11.52 -10.69 18.75
N GLY A 348 10.94 -11.88 18.95
CA GLY A 348 10.88 -12.54 20.25
C GLY A 348 9.82 -12.01 21.22
N ILE A 349 8.98 -11.03 20.83
CA ILE A 349 7.96 -10.43 21.70
C ILE A 349 6.58 -11.02 21.35
N PRO A 350 5.99 -11.87 22.24
CA PRO A 350 4.66 -12.41 21.99
C PRO A 350 3.62 -11.29 21.91
N GLY A 351 2.66 -11.42 21.01
CA GLY A 351 1.55 -10.46 20.89
C GLY A 351 1.87 -9.16 20.18
N LEU A 352 3.13 -8.93 19.76
CA LEU A 352 3.50 -7.80 18.90
C LEU A 352 3.49 -8.25 17.43
N VAL A 353 2.87 -7.44 16.56
CA VAL A 353 3.12 -7.50 15.11
C VAL A 353 3.50 -6.13 14.60
N HIS A 354 4.60 -6.06 13.87
CA HIS A 354 5.17 -4.83 13.35
C HIS A 354 5.17 -4.82 11.83
N LEU A 355 4.51 -3.81 11.24
CA LEU A 355 4.32 -3.64 9.81
C LEU A 355 5.09 -2.43 9.31
N CYS A 356 6.12 -2.67 8.49
CA CYS A 356 6.91 -1.62 7.88
C CYS A 356 7.03 -1.81 6.37
N GLY A 357 7.30 -0.73 5.67
CA GLY A 357 7.54 -0.78 4.23
C GLY A 357 6.31 -1.21 3.42
N ILE A 358 5.10 -1.05 3.97
CA ILE A 358 3.87 -1.42 3.27
C ILE A 358 3.52 -0.32 2.25
N GLU A 359 4.32 -0.24 1.19
CA GLU A 359 4.06 0.57 0.01
C GLU A 359 3.19 -0.19 -1.02
N SER A 360 3.18 0.20 -2.29
CA SER A 360 2.52 -0.62 -3.34
C SER A 360 3.10 -2.06 -3.35
N PRO A 361 2.24 -3.07 -3.30
CA PRO A 361 0.79 -3.12 -3.48
C PRO A 361 -0.04 -3.18 -2.18
N GLY A 362 0.31 -2.43 -1.14
CA GLY A 362 -0.30 -2.49 0.18
C GLY A 362 -1.82 -2.29 0.20
N LEU A 363 -2.36 -1.40 -0.65
CA LEU A 363 -3.81 -1.22 -0.81
C LEU A 363 -4.47 -2.54 -1.24
N THR A 364 -3.99 -3.14 -2.32
CA THR A 364 -4.49 -4.43 -2.83
C THR A 364 -4.33 -5.56 -1.82
N ALA A 365 -3.21 -5.57 -1.11
CA ALA A 365 -2.86 -6.63 -0.18
C ALA A 365 -3.48 -6.47 1.21
N SER A 366 -4.17 -5.36 1.51
CA SER A 366 -4.57 -4.96 2.86
C SER A 366 -5.36 -6.03 3.62
N LEU A 367 -6.34 -6.66 2.97
CA LEU A 367 -7.14 -7.73 3.58
C LEU A 367 -6.32 -9.00 3.83
N ALA A 368 -5.44 -9.38 2.90
CA ALA A 368 -4.56 -10.53 3.06
C ALA A 368 -3.49 -10.29 4.14
N ILE A 369 -2.98 -9.06 4.26
CA ILE A 369 -2.10 -8.65 5.37
C ILE A 369 -2.85 -8.81 6.70
N ALA A 370 -4.08 -8.31 6.77
CA ALA A 370 -4.90 -8.37 7.98
C ALA A 370 -5.12 -9.81 8.46
N ASP A 371 -5.50 -10.71 7.55
CA ASP A 371 -5.66 -12.14 7.88
C ASP A 371 -4.36 -12.75 8.39
N THR A 372 -3.24 -12.41 7.77
CA THR A 372 -1.91 -12.89 8.17
C THR A 372 -1.54 -12.39 9.57
N VAL A 373 -1.75 -11.10 9.82
CA VAL A 373 -1.49 -10.47 11.14
C VAL A 373 -2.31 -11.12 12.24
N VAL A 374 -3.62 -11.26 12.03
CA VAL A 374 -4.48 -11.87 13.05
C VAL A 374 -4.14 -13.36 13.25
N GLY A 375 -3.74 -14.07 12.18
CA GLY A 375 -3.22 -15.43 12.30
C GLY A 375 -1.97 -15.48 13.20
N MET A 376 -1.00 -14.58 13.01
CA MET A 376 0.22 -14.48 13.83
C MET A 376 -0.07 -14.18 15.30
N LEU A 377 -1.09 -13.34 15.59
CA LEU A 377 -1.50 -13.03 16.97
C LEU A 377 -2.17 -14.21 17.67
N GLN A 378 -2.88 -15.05 16.92
CA GLN A 378 -3.61 -16.22 17.45
C GLN A 378 -2.78 -17.51 17.47
N ASP A 379 -1.59 -17.49 16.86
CA ASP A 379 -0.71 -18.66 16.83
C ASP A 379 -0.29 -19.00 18.26
N LYS A 380 -0.71 -20.18 18.69
CA LYS A 380 -0.45 -20.66 20.07
C LYS A 380 1.04 -20.89 20.23
N GLU A 381 1.53 -20.53 21.42
CA GLU A 381 2.88 -20.85 21.90
C GLU A 381 3.19 -22.35 21.87
#